data_a9835fb999925d912fe90eeb72a26edf
#
_entry.id   a9835fb999925d912fe90eeb72a26edf
#
_cell.length_a   1.000
_cell.length_b   1.000
_cell.length_c   1.000
_cell.angle_alpha   90.00
_cell.angle_beta   90.00
_cell.angle_gamma   90.00
#
_symmetry.space_group_name_H-M   'P 1'
#
loop_
_entity.id
_entity.type
_entity.pdbx_description
1 polymer ?
#
loop_
_entity_poly.entity_id
_entity_poly.type
_entity_poly.pdbx_seq_one_letter_code
_entity_poly.pdbx_strand_id
1 'polypeptide(L)' 'MANAYLIYCRAGFEKEAALELQHFADQYGWQGYIKAKADSAYVLFCGEDLPETG' A
#
# COMPACT_ATOMS: atom_id res chain seq x y z
N MET A 1 3.23 -12.98 11.22
CA MET A 1 3.88 -11.68 11.35
C MET A 1 3.27 -10.68 10.39
N ALA A 2 3.10 -9.45 10.83
CA ALA A 2 2.56 -8.42 9.98
C ALA A 2 3.62 -7.96 8.97
N ASN A 3 3.22 -7.89 7.72
CA ASN A 3 4.09 -7.42 6.65
C ASN A 3 3.63 -6.07 6.16
N ALA A 4 4.56 -5.28 5.71
CA ALA A 4 4.26 -3.98 5.13
C ALA A 4 4.82 -3.90 3.72
N TYR A 5 4.01 -3.41 2.81
CA TYR A 5 4.41 -3.23 1.43
C TYR A 5 4.57 -1.74 1.17
N LEU A 6 5.78 -1.34 0.84
CA LEU A 6 6.09 0.07 0.61
C LEU A 6 6.05 0.39 -0.87
N ILE A 7 5.27 1.39 -1.24
CA ILE A 7 5.17 1.82 -2.62
C ILE A 7 5.51 3.30 -2.70
N TYR A 8 6.51 3.62 -3.50
CA TYR A 8 6.89 5.01 -3.72
C TYR A 8 6.02 5.66 -4.77
N CYS A 9 5.69 6.91 -4.55
CA CYS A 9 4.92 7.68 -5.48
C CYS A 9 5.45 9.11 -5.49
N ARG A 10 4.81 9.98 -6.25
CA ARG A 10 5.15 11.39 -6.24
C ARG A 10 4.54 12.05 -5.02
N ALA A 11 5.28 12.98 -4.41
CA ALA A 11 4.73 13.77 -3.33
C ALA A 11 3.48 14.49 -3.82
N GLY A 12 2.40 14.36 -3.05
CA GLY A 12 1.10 14.92 -3.42
C GLY A 12 0.18 13.94 -4.14
N PHE A 13 0.69 12.77 -4.54
CA PHE A 13 -0.12 11.76 -5.23
C PHE A 13 -0.36 10.52 -4.39
N GLU A 14 -0.13 10.62 -3.09
CA GLU A 14 -0.31 9.48 -2.18
C GLU A 14 -1.73 8.94 -2.21
N LYS A 15 -2.70 9.83 -2.33
CA LYS A 15 -4.10 9.43 -2.36
C LYS A 15 -4.41 8.54 -3.56
N GLU A 16 -3.89 8.92 -4.72
CA GLU A 16 -4.10 8.14 -5.93
C GLU A 16 -3.37 6.81 -5.86
N ALA A 17 -2.15 6.83 -5.34
CA ALA A 17 -1.39 5.60 -5.15
C ALA A 17 -2.11 4.67 -4.19
N ALA A 18 -2.70 5.21 -3.13
CA ALA A 18 -3.46 4.42 -2.17
C ALA A 18 -4.67 3.77 -2.84
N LEU A 19 -5.37 4.49 -3.72
CA LEU A 19 -6.51 3.95 -4.43
C LEU A 19 -6.11 2.79 -5.33
N GLU A 20 -5.02 2.95 -6.06
CA GLU A 20 -4.53 1.87 -6.91
C GLU A 20 -4.14 0.65 -6.10
N LEU A 21 -3.47 0.87 -4.99
CA LEU A 21 -3.07 -0.21 -4.12
C LEU A 21 -4.28 -0.91 -3.51
N GLN A 22 -5.32 -0.16 -3.19
CA GLN A 22 -6.56 -0.72 -2.68
C GLN A 22 -7.21 -1.63 -3.74
N HIS A 23 -7.19 -1.21 -5.00
CA HIS A 23 -7.70 -2.02 -6.08
C HIS A 23 -6.93 -3.32 -6.23
N PHE A 24 -5.61 -3.25 -6.14
CA PHE A 24 -4.77 -4.43 -6.19
C PHE A 24 -5.09 -5.37 -5.03
N ALA A 25 -5.17 -4.83 -3.84
CA ALA A 25 -5.45 -5.63 -2.66
C ALA A 25 -6.80 -6.33 -2.78
N ASP A 26 -7.80 -5.60 -3.27
CA ASP A 26 -9.13 -6.15 -3.45
C ASP A 26 -9.15 -7.26 -4.51
N GLN A 27 -8.43 -7.05 -5.59
CA GLN A 27 -8.37 -7.99 -6.69
C GLN A 27 -7.68 -9.30 -6.30
N TYR A 28 -6.64 -9.21 -5.49
CA TYR A 28 -5.88 -10.38 -5.06
C TYR A 28 -6.29 -10.92 -3.71
N GLY A 29 -7.29 -10.30 -3.09
CA GLY A 29 -7.79 -10.77 -1.81
C GLY A 29 -6.85 -10.50 -0.64
N TRP A 30 -6.00 -9.50 -0.76
CA TRP A 30 -5.11 -9.14 0.35
C TRP A 30 -5.89 -8.48 1.46
N GLN A 31 -5.63 -8.89 2.68
CA GLN A 31 -6.28 -8.32 3.85
C GLN A 31 -5.31 -7.43 4.59
N GLY A 32 -5.77 -6.24 4.93
CA GLY A 32 -4.94 -5.29 5.62
C GLY A 32 -5.48 -3.88 5.48
N TYR A 33 -4.62 -2.91 5.72
CA TYR A 33 -5.01 -1.51 5.63
C TYR A 33 -3.89 -0.69 4.99
N ILE A 34 -4.25 0.47 4.51
CA ILE A 34 -3.32 1.35 3.81
C ILE A 34 -3.03 2.55 4.68
N LYS A 35 -1.75 2.90 4.79
CA LYS A 35 -1.31 4.12 5.43
C LYS A 35 -0.74 5.03 4.36
N ALA A 36 -1.31 6.21 4.25
CA ALA A 36 -0.83 7.21 3.31
C ALA A 36 -0.69 8.52 4.05
N LYS A 37 0.49 9.12 3.94
CA LYS A 37 0.76 10.41 4.56
C LYS A 37 1.02 11.43 3.46
N ALA A 38 0.33 12.56 3.54
CA ALA A 38 0.47 13.61 2.54
C ALA A 38 1.93 14.08 2.43
N ASP A 39 2.37 14.24 1.20
CA ASP A 39 3.71 14.74 0.89
C ASP A 39 4.85 13.86 1.39
N SER A 40 4.57 12.59 1.68
CA SER A 40 5.61 11.64 2.09
C SER A 40 6.26 10.94 0.90
N ALA A 41 5.60 10.99 -0.24
CA ALA A 41 6.04 10.33 -1.47
C ALA A 41 6.06 8.81 -1.37
N TYR A 42 5.29 8.26 -0.46
CA TYR A 42 5.12 6.81 -0.36
C TYR A 42 3.78 6.45 0.25
N VAL A 43 3.39 5.21 0.02
CA VAL A 43 2.18 4.62 0.59
C VAL A 43 2.55 3.27 1.14
N LEU A 44 2.03 2.93 2.31
CA LEU A 44 2.26 1.65 2.95
C LEU A 44 0.99 0.83 2.97
N PHE A 45 1.12 -0.43 2.59
CA PHE A 45 0.04 -1.40 2.79
C PHE A 45 0.48 -2.36 3.89
N CYS A 46 -0.27 -2.38 4.98
CA CYS A 46 0.03 -3.23 6.12
C CYS A 46 -0.95 -4.40 6.15
N GLY A 47 -0.44 -5.61 6.13
CA GLY A 47 -1.27 -6.81 6.14
C GLY A 47 -0.51 -7.99 6.71
N GLU A 48 -1.23 -9.10 6.89
CA GLU A 48 -0.65 -10.29 7.49
C GLU A 48 -0.18 -11.31 6.47
N ASP A 49 -0.84 -11.40 5.33
CA ASP A 49 -0.56 -12.41 4.33
C ASP A 49 -0.12 -11.81 3.01
N LEU A 50 0.75 -10.82 3.08
CA LEU A 50 1.29 -10.23 1.87
C LEU A 50 2.35 -11.14 1.26
N PRO A 51 2.42 -11.19 -0.08
CA PRO A 51 3.47 -11.99 -0.72
C PRO A 51 4.84 -11.41 -0.39
N GLU A 52 5.80 -12.30 -0.22
CA GLU A 52 7.17 -11.87 -0.03
C GLU A 52 7.70 -11.34 -1.34
N THR A 53 8.08 -10.09 -1.33
CA THR A 53 8.80 -9.52 -2.45
C THR A 53 10.26 -9.62 -2.11
N GLY A 54 10.87 -10.55 -2.76
CA GLY A 54 12.30 -10.75 -2.55
C GLY A 54 13.13 -9.55 -2.91
#